data_28339d4844335f7f921a1122f366849c
#
_entry.id   28339d4844335f7f921a1122f366849c
#
_cell.length_a   1.000
_cell.length_b   1.000
_cell.length_c   1.000
_cell.angle_alpha   90.00
_cell.angle_beta   90.00
_cell.angle_gamma   90.00
#
_symmetry.space_group_name_H-M   'P 1'
#
loop_
_entity.id
_entity.type
_entity.pdbx_description
1 polymer ?
#
loop_
_entity_poly.entity_id
_entity_poly.type
_entity_poly.pdbx_seq_one_letter_code
_entity_poly.pdbx_strand_id
1 'polypeptide(L)'
;MNYLFNEGIAIVLFGYPVWKWLLAILITSLFYLLTTFIKNFAEKKLHTFSKKTNTNIDDYLYEVLSSVSKIFIFTSSLYVGIIFVGASPTIEGAISNIFLLVFFWQIAKWAILISKILFAKYKKDKTEQDDMHAVTAINGLTALSKFIIWVIFLMLALDNLGVD
;
A
#
# COMPACT_ATOMS: atom_id res chain seq x y z
N MET A 1 51.60 -3.17 -6.43
CA MET A 1 50.95 -2.23 -7.35
C MET A 1 49.41 -2.33 -7.30
N ASN A 2 48.83 -2.95 -6.26
CA ASN A 2 47.35 -3.16 -6.12
C ASN A 2 46.70 -2.37 -4.97
N TYR A 3 47.46 -1.46 -4.33
CA TYR A 3 46.94 -0.65 -3.20
C TYR A 3 46.44 0.73 -3.60
N LEU A 4 46.67 1.16 -4.86
CA LEU A 4 46.29 2.50 -5.32
C LEU A 4 44.88 2.59 -5.94
N PHE A 5 44.19 1.46 -6.16
CA PHE A 5 42.83 1.45 -6.68
C PHE A 5 41.74 1.39 -5.59
N ASN A 6 42.13 1.25 -4.32
CA ASN A 6 41.15 1.08 -3.23
C ASN A 6 40.91 2.36 -2.40
N GLU A 7 41.67 3.44 -2.68
CA GLU A 7 41.50 4.74 -2.02
C GLU A 7 41.07 5.88 -2.97
N GLY A 8 40.61 5.53 -4.18
CA GLY A 8 40.05 6.50 -5.09
C GLY A 8 38.74 7.04 -4.54
N ILE A 9 38.80 8.19 -3.84
CA ILE A 9 37.74 9.15 -3.54
C ILE A 9 36.35 8.45 -3.45
N ALA A 10 36.17 7.56 -2.46
CA ALA A 10 34.86 7.09 -2.10
C ALA A 10 34.20 8.26 -1.37
N ILE A 11 33.50 9.11 -2.12
CA ILE A 11 32.62 10.13 -1.53
C ILE A 11 31.68 9.36 -0.61
N VAL A 12 31.81 9.58 0.69
CA VAL A 12 31.01 8.91 1.72
C VAL A 12 29.84 9.84 2.06
N LEU A 13 28.65 9.38 1.79
CA LEU A 13 27.40 10.07 2.14
C LEU A 13 26.75 9.31 3.29
N PHE A 14 26.49 9.98 4.41
CA PHE A 14 25.90 9.36 5.63
C PHE A 14 26.66 8.10 6.11
N GLY A 15 28.00 8.08 5.98
CA GLY A 15 28.85 6.96 6.41
C GLY A 15 28.93 5.78 5.42
N TYR A 16 28.32 5.91 4.23
CA TYR A 16 28.35 4.88 3.19
C TYR A 16 28.93 5.40 1.87
N PRO A 17 29.67 4.58 1.12
CA PRO A 17 30.17 4.97 -0.18
C PRO A 17 29.02 5.21 -1.17
N VAL A 18 29.15 6.23 -2.02
CA VAL A 18 28.13 6.67 -2.98
C VAL A 18 27.60 5.54 -3.87
N TRP A 19 28.44 4.56 -4.22
CA TRP A 19 28.00 3.43 -5.03
C TRP A 19 26.89 2.60 -4.38
N LYS A 20 26.86 2.51 -3.04
CA LYS A 20 25.75 1.84 -2.31
C LYS A 20 24.44 2.59 -2.48
N TRP A 21 24.47 3.91 -2.46
CA TRP A 21 23.28 4.73 -2.71
C TRP A 21 22.77 4.59 -4.14
N LEU A 22 23.68 4.54 -5.12
CA LEU A 22 23.33 4.27 -6.50
C LEU A 22 22.68 2.89 -6.66
N LEU A 23 23.19 1.90 -5.97
CA LEU A 23 22.63 0.55 -5.95
C LEU A 23 21.26 0.51 -5.27
N ALA A 24 21.07 1.25 -4.18
CA ALA A 24 19.75 1.41 -3.53
C ALA A 24 18.72 2.03 -4.48
N ILE A 25 19.10 3.10 -5.19
CA ILE A 25 18.25 3.77 -6.18
C ILE A 25 17.92 2.82 -7.33
N LEU A 26 18.88 2.06 -7.83
CA LEU A 26 18.67 1.09 -8.89
C LEU A 26 17.67 0.00 -8.47
N ILE A 27 17.88 -0.61 -7.30
CA ILE A 27 16.99 -1.66 -6.78
C ILE A 27 15.59 -1.09 -6.54
N THR A 28 15.48 0.08 -5.91
CA THR A 28 14.20 0.77 -5.69
C THR A 28 13.47 1.00 -7.00
N SER A 29 14.18 1.51 -8.01
CA SER A 29 13.60 1.79 -9.33
C SER A 29 13.14 0.52 -10.04
N LEU A 30 13.96 -0.54 -10.03
CA LEU A 30 13.60 -1.83 -10.62
C LEU A 30 12.38 -2.44 -9.93
N PHE A 31 12.35 -2.43 -8.61
CA PHE A 31 11.23 -2.98 -7.85
C PHE A 31 9.95 -2.17 -8.05
N TYR A 32 10.05 -0.85 -8.11
CA TYR A 32 8.92 0.04 -8.41
C TYR A 32 8.34 -0.22 -9.80
N LEU A 33 9.19 -0.31 -10.82
CA LEU A 33 8.77 -0.61 -12.19
C LEU A 33 8.12 -1.98 -12.30
N LEU A 34 8.74 -3.01 -11.69
CA LEU A 34 8.24 -4.37 -11.69
C LEU A 34 6.86 -4.45 -11.00
N THR A 35 6.73 -3.88 -9.81
CA THR A 35 5.46 -3.90 -9.06
C THR A 35 4.36 -3.12 -9.79
N THR A 36 4.69 -1.96 -10.38
CA THR A 36 3.75 -1.17 -11.17
C THR A 36 3.33 -1.93 -12.43
N PHE A 37 4.27 -2.59 -13.11
CA PHE A 37 3.98 -3.41 -14.29
C PHE A 37 3.03 -4.57 -13.94
N ILE A 38 3.34 -5.33 -12.86
CA ILE A 38 2.50 -6.43 -12.39
C ILE A 38 1.09 -5.91 -12.03
N LYS A 39 1.00 -4.79 -11.30
CA LYS A 39 -0.28 -4.18 -10.95
C LYS A 39 -1.10 -3.84 -12.20
N ASN A 40 -0.51 -3.10 -13.15
CA ASN A 40 -1.20 -2.66 -14.36
C ASN A 40 -1.61 -3.85 -15.25
N PHE A 41 -0.76 -4.89 -15.32
CA PHE A 41 -1.07 -6.12 -16.05
C PHE A 41 -2.25 -6.86 -15.42
N ALA A 42 -2.23 -7.03 -14.09
CA ALA A 42 -3.30 -7.68 -13.35
C ALA A 42 -4.61 -6.89 -13.44
N GLU A 43 -4.58 -5.56 -13.35
CA GLU A 43 -5.75 -4.70 -13.54
C GLU A 43 -6.39 -4.89 -14.93
N LYS A 44 -5.58 -4.85 -15.98
CA LYS A 44 -6.07 -5.06 -17.35
C LYS A 44 -6.70 -6.44 -17.53
N LYS A 45 -6.06 -7.46 -16.97
CA LYS A 45 -6.54 -8.83 -17.05
C LYS A 45 -7.86 -9.00 -16.30
N LEU A 46 -7.95 -8.52 -15.06
CA LEU A 46 -9.18 -8.58 -14.25
C LEU A 46 -10.33 -7.79 -14.90
N HIS A 47 -10.06 -6.58 -15.40
CA HIS A 47 -11.08 -5.79 -16.11
C HIS A 47 -11.61 -6.50 -17.37
N THR A 48 -10.76 -7.28 -18.06
CA THR A 48 -11.20 -8.03 -19.25
C THR A 48 -12.02 -9.27 -18.85
N PHE A 49 -11.67 -9.92 -17.74
CA PHE A 49 -12.41 -11.06 -17.21
C PHE A 49 -13.76 -10.64 -16.62
N SER A 50 -13.81 -9.56 -15.85
CA SER A 50 -15.02 -9.00 -15.23
C SER A 50 -16.14 -8.75 -16.27
N LYS A 51 -15.77 -8.31 -17.46
CA LYS A 51 -16.76 -8.10 -18.56
C LYS A 51 -17.32 -9.40 -19.16
N LYS A 52 -16.70 -10.55 -18.89
CA LYS A 52 -17.09 -11.85 -19.45
C LYS A 52 -17.81 -12.75 -18.45
N THR A 53 -17.70 -12.47 -17.18
CA THR A 53 -18.24 -13.29 -16.09
C THR A 53 -19.43 -12.57 -15.46
N ASN A 54 -20.54 -13.27 -15.26
CA ASN A 54 -21.71 -12.75 -14.52
C ASN A 54 -21.51 -12.70 -12.99
N THR A 55 -20.27 -12.83 -12.53
CA THR A 55 -19.92 -12.86 -11.10
C THR A 55 -19.35 -11.52 -10.68
N ASN A 56 -19.92 -10.88 -9.67
CA ASN A 56 -19.44 -9.61 -9.11
C ASN A 56 -18.04 -9.73 -8.40
N ILE A 57 -17.51 -10.95 -8.25
CA ILE A 57 -16.23 -11.20 -7.56
C ILE A 57 -15.06 -10.57 -8.32
N ASP A 58 -15.06 -10.68 -9.65
CA ASP A 58 -13.98 -10.15 -10.49
C ASP A 58 -13.95 -8.61 -10.45
N ASP A 59 -15.13 -7.98 -10.34
CA ASP A 59 -15.26 -6.53 -10.17
C ASP A 59 -14.70 -6.09 -8.82
N TYR A 60 -14.97 -6.82 -7.75
CA TYR A 60 -14.44 -6.51 -6.42
C TYR A 60 -12.93 -6.69 -6.34
N LEU A 61 -12.38 -7.73 -6.96
CA LEU A 61 -10.93 -7.93 -7.05
C LEU A 61 -10.26 -6.81 -7.85
N TYR A 62 -10.89 -6.38 -8.94
CA TYR A 62 -10.42 -5.24 -9.71
C TYR A 62 -10.42 -3.95 -8.87
N GLU A 63 -11.50 -3.65 -8.13
CA GLU A 63 -11.57 -2.48 -7.26
C GLU A 63 -10.49 -2.50 -6.17
N VAL A 64 -10.27 -3.64 -5.52
CA VAL A 64 -9.22 -3.80 -4.49
C VAL A 64 -7.84 -3.57 -5.09
N LEU A 65 -7.54 -4.15 -6.25
CA LEU A 65 -6.25 -4.01 -6.91
C LEU A 65 -6.02 -2.58 -7.41
N SER A 66 -7.03 -1.95 -8.02
CA SER A 66 -6.96 -0.57 -8.51
C SER A 66 -6.81 0.44 -7.38
N SER A 67 -7.28 0.12 -6.17
CA SER A 67 -7.14 0.97 -4.98
C SER A 67 -5.73 0.99 -4.38
N VAL A 68 -4.80 0.14 -4.86
CA VAL A 68 -3.39 0.16 -4.45
C VAL A 68 -2.76 1.50 -4.81
N SER A 69 -2.32 2.25 -3.79
CA SER A 69 -1.80 3.60 -3.99
C SER A 69 -0.37 3.58 -4.55
N LYS A 70 -0.04 4.58 -5.39
CA LYS A 70 1.33 4.78 -5.89
C LYS A 70 2.32 5.03 -4.75
N ILE A 71 1.87 5.69 -3.68
CA ILE A 71 2.67 5.95 -2.47
C ILE A 71 3.05 4.63 -1.81
N PHE A 72 2.12 3.69 -1.69
CA PHE A 72 2.39 2.37 -1.13
C PHE A 72 3.42 1.59 -1.96
N ILE A 73 3.28 1.58 -3.29
CA ILE A 73 4.25 0.93 -4.18
C ILE A 73 5.63 1.58 -4.04
N PHE A 74 5.68 2.91 -4.00
CA PHE A 74 6.93 3.65 -3.87
C PHE A 74 7.64 3.38 -2.53
N THR A 75 6.93 3.49 -1.40
CA THR A 75 7.50 3.26 -0.07
C THR A 75 7.92 1.81 0.13
N SER A 76 7.17 0.84 -0.40
CA SER A 76 7.56 -0.58 -0.41
C SER A 76 8.85 -0.78 -1.20
N SER A 77 8.96 -0.16 -2.37
CA SER A 77 10.16 -0.26 -3.22
C SER A 77 11.37 0.37 -2.56
N LEU A 78 11.19 1.53 -1.91
CA LEU A 78 12.25 2.22 -1.18
C LEU A 78 12.73 1.38 0.01
N TYR A 79 11.80 0.80 0.76
CA TYR A 79 12.12 -0.09 1.89
C TYR A 79 12.96 -1.29 1.43
N VAL A 80 12.56 -1.96 0.35
CA VAL A 80 13.35 -3.06 -0.23
C VAL A 80 14.74 -2.60 -0.66
N GLY A 81 14.86 -1.46 -1.34
CA GLY A 81 16.15 -0.92 -1.79
C GLY A 81 17.10 -0.62 -0.64
N ILE A 82 16.60 -0.04 0.45
CA ILE A 82 17.40 0.32 1.64
C ILE A 82 17.88 -0.93 2.39
N ILE A 83 17.01 -1.90 2.62
CA ILE A 83 17.38 -3.17 3.27
C ILE A 83 18.44 -3.91 2.46
N PHE A 84 18.27 -3.97 1.13
CA PHE A 84 19.20 -4.72 0.27
C PHE A 84 20.62 -4.17 0.29
N VAL A 85 20.76 -2.86 0.52
CA VAL A 85 22.06 -2.17 0.61
C VAL A 85 22.68 -2.30 2.00
N GLY A 86 21.93 -2.72 3.01
CA GLY A 86 22.35 -2.81 4.41
C GLY A 86 22.72 -1.41 4.93
N ALA A 87 21.79 -0.49 4.92
CA ALA A 87 21.95 0.85 5.49
C ALA A 87 22.08 0.79 7.03
N SER A 88 22.42 1.90 7.66
CA SER A 88 22.52 1.93 9.13
C SER A 88 21.16 1.63 9.77
N PRO A 89 21.16 1.04 10.99
CA PRO A 89 19.91 0.76 11.72
C PRO A 89 19.01 1.99 11.89
N THR A 90 19.60 3.18 11.97
CA THR A 90 18.86 4.45 12.05
C THR A 90 18.11 4.75 10.75
N ILE A 91 18.75 4.56 9.60
CA ILE A 91 18.13 4.81 8.29
C ILE A 91 17.08 3.73 8.00
N GLU A 92 17.44 2.46 8.25
CA GLU A 92 16.51 1.34 8.08
C GLU A 92 15.26 1.50 8.98
N GLY A 93 15.44 1.87 10.23
CA GLY A 93 14.33 2.12 11.17
C GLY A 93 13.43 3.26 10.72
N ALA A 94 14.00 4.39 10.28
CA ALA A 94 13.21 5.51 9.78
C ALA A 94 12.37 5.13 8.54
N ILE A 95 12.97 4.43 7.57
CA ILE A 95 12.27 4.00 6.36
C ILE A 95 11.24 2.91 6.68
N SER A 96 11.55 1.99 7.60
CA SER A 96 10.62 0.97 8.09
C SER A 96 9.37 1.60 8.71
N ASN A 97 9.54 2.60 9.58
CA ASN A 97 8.41 3.29 10.22
C ASN A 97 7.53 4.00 9.17
N ILE A 98 8.14 4.68 8.19
CA ILE A 98 7.39 5.30 7.09
C ILE A 98 6.65 4.23 6.27
N PHE A 99 7.30 3.13 5.94
CA PHE A 99 6.67 2.03 5.21
C PHE A 99 5.50 1.43 6.00
N LEU A 100 5.65 1.17 7.30
CA LEU A 100 4.59 0.62 8.14
C LEU A 100 3.38 1.56 8.24
N LEU A 101 3.58 2.87 8.38
CA LEU A 101 2.51 3.85 8.36
C LEU A 101 1.72 3.81 7.04
N VAL A 102 2.42 3.78 5.91
CA VAL A 102 1.79 3.71 4.59
C VAL A 102 1.13 2.35 4.36
N PHE A 103 1.71 1.28 4.90
CA PHE A 103 1.15 -0.06 4.85
C PHE A 103 -0.19 -0.15 5.60
N PHE A 104 -0.25 0.33 6.85
CA PHE A 104 -1.50 0.39 7.62
C PHE A 104 -2.55 1.28 6.95
N TRP A 105 -2.13 2.41 6.38
CA TRP A 105 -3.03 3.25 5.60
C TRP A 105 -3.60 2.53 4.38
N GLN A 106 -2.79 1.75 3.68
CA GLN A 106 -3.28 0.94 2.55
C GLN A 106 -4.27 -0.14 3.00
N ILE A 107 -4.00 -0.81 4.13
CA ILE A 107 -4.93 -1.78 4.74
C ILE A 107 -6.24 -1.10 5.12
N ALA A 108 -6.21 0.08 5.75
CA ALA A 108 -7.41 0.84 6.10
C ALA A 108 -8.25 1.18 4.85
N LYS A 109 -7.61 1.59 3.75
CA LYS A 109 -8.29 1.81 2.47
C LYS A 109 -9.00 0.55 1.96
N TRP A 110 -8.34 -0.60 2.01
CA TRP A 110 -8.95 -1.86 1.60
C TRP A 110 -10.10 -2.26 2.50
N ALA A 111 -9.96 -2.13 3.82
CA ALA A 111 -11.02 -2.41 4.77
C ALA A 111 -12.26 -1.53 4.53
N ILE A 112 -12.07 -0.23 4.26
CA ILE A 112 -13.15 0.70 3.92
C ILE A 112 -13.81 0.29 2.59
N LEU A 113 -13.02 -0.09 1.58
CA LEU A 113 -13.54 -0.52 0.28
C LEU A 113 -14.39 -1.79 0.43
N ILE A 114 -13.88 -2.81 1.11
CA ILE A 114 -14.58 -4.06 1.36
C ILE A 114 -15.88 -3.79 2.14
N SER A 115 -15.84 -2.95 3.19
CA SER A 115 -17.05 -2.56 3.93
C SER A 115 -18.09 -1.92 3.03
N LYS A 116 -17.68 -0.99 2.14
CA LYS A 116 -18.59 -0.37 1.18
C LYS A 116 -19.24 -1.39 0.24
N ILE A 117 -18.46 -2.33 -0.28
CA ILE A 117 -18.94 -3.39 -1.18
C ILE A 117 -20.00 -4.25 -0.47
N LEU A 118 -19.69 -4.69 0.76
CA LEU A 118 -20.61 -5.52 1.55
C LEU A 118 -21.92 -4.78 1.82
N PHE A 119 -21.84 -3.53 2.30
CA PHE A 119 -23.04 -2.75 2.59
C PHE A 119 -23.84 -2.34 1.34
N ALA A 120 -23.15 -2.12 0.20
CA ALA A 120 -23.83 -1.82 -1.06
C ALA A 120 -24.74 -2.96 -1.53
N LYS A 121 -24.32 -4.20 -1.33
CA LYS A 121 -25.13 -5.39 -1.64
C LYS A 121 -26.42 -5.40 -0.80
N TYR A 122 -26.29 -5.28 0.53
CA TYR A 122 -27.46 -5.23 1.43
C TYR A 122 -28.37 -4.04 1.14
N LYS A 123 -27.79 -2.89 0.83
CA LYS A 123 -28.54 -1.68 0.49
C LYS A 123 -29.39 -1.87 -0.76
N LYS A 124 -28.84 -2.51 -1.81
CA LYS A 124 -29.56 -2.80 -3.04
C LYS A 124 -30.80 -3.66 -2.78
N ASP A 125 -30.64 -4.76 -2.04
CA ASP A 125 -31.73 -5.67 -1.70
C ASP A 125 -32.84 -4.95 -0.93
N LYS A 126 -32.51 -4.02 -0.01
CA LYS A 126 -33.49 -3.25 0.78
C LYS A 126 -34.16 -2.14 -0.01
N THR A 127 -33.44 -1.54 -0.95
CA THR A 127 -34.03 -0.54 -1.87
C THR A 127 -35.05 -1.17 -2.79
N GLU A 128 -34.81 -2.39 -3.28
CA GLU A 128 -35.74 -3.13 -4.11
C GLU A 128 -37.02 -3.55 -3.32
N GLN A 129 -36.94 -3.65 -1.98
CA GLN A 129 -38.05 -3.91 -1.08
C GLN A 129 -38.80 -2.64 -0.60
N ASP A 130 -38.40 -1.45 -1.09
CA ASP A 130 -38.90 -0.12 -0.69
C ASP A 130 -38.77 0.17 0.82
N ASP A 131 -37.79 -0.47 1.49
CA ASP A 131 -37.49 -0.30 2.92
C ASP A 131 -36.50 0.85 3.14
N MET A 132 -36.97 2.08 3.08
CA MET A 132 -36.17 3.29 3.23
C MET A 132 -35.56 3.43 4.64
N HIS A 133 -36.19 2.87 5.67
CA HIS A 133 -35.64 2.87 7.03
C HIS A 133 -34.39 1.98 7.11
N ALA A 134 -34.41 0.78 6.52
CA ALA A 134 -33.27 -0.09 6.44
C ALA A 134 -32.14 0.53 5.60
N VAL A 135 -32.45 1.20 4.49
CA VAL A 135 -31.47 1.93 3.67
C VAL A 135 -30.75 3.01 4.47
N THR A 136 -31.49 3.76 5.28
CA THR A 136 -30.90 4.81 6.16
C THR A 136 -30.01 4.20 7.23
N ALA A 137 -30.42 3.11 7.86
CA ALA A 137 -29.62 2.38 8.84
C ALA A 137 -28.31 1.84 8.23
N ILE A 138 -28.35 1.28 7.02
CA ILE A 138 -27.17 0.79 6.30
C ILE A 138 -26.19 1.93 5.97
N ASN A 139 -26.70 3.10 5.60
CA ASN A 139 -25.84 4.27 5.40
C ASN A 139 -25.13 4.69 6.69
N GLY A 140 -25.83 4.68 7.81
CA GLY A 140 -25.26 4.93 9.15
C GLY A 140 -24.19 3.91 9.53
N LEU A 141 -24.46 2.62 9.32
CA LEU A 141 -23.50 1.55 9.56
C LEU A 141 -22.24 1.69 8.67
N THR A 142 -22.42 2.08 7.42
CA THR A 142 -21.30 2.33 6.51
C THR A 142 -20.43 3.49 7.00
N ALA A 143 -21.02 4.56 7.49
CA ALA A 143 -20.30 5.69 8.06
C ALA A 143 -19.57 5.31 9.35
N LEU A 144 -20.23 4.57 10.24
CA LEU A 144 -19.65 4.08 11.49
C LEU A 144 -18.47 3.14 11.24
N SER A 145 -18.59 2.22 10.29
CA SER A 145 -17.52 1.30 9.91
C SER A 145 -16.26 2.07 9.44
N LYS A 146 -16.44 3.10 8.61
CA LYS A 146 -15.33 3.96 8.19
C LYS A 146 -14.67 4.64 9.38
N PHE A 147 -15.45 5.17 10.31
CA PHE A 147 -14.94 5.82 11.51
C PHE A 147 -14.12 4.85 12.36
N ILE A 148 -14.65 3.65 12.63
CA ILE A 148 -13.95 2.62 13.39
C ILE A 148 -12.63 2.22 12.72
N ILE A 149 -12.62 2.01 11.40
CA ILE A 149 -11.42 1.66 10.65
C ILE A 149 -10.37 2.77 10.76
N TRP A 150 -10.76 4.04 10.69
CA TRP A 150 -9.85 5.18 10.86
C TRP A 150 -9.31 5.27 12.29
N VAL A 151 -10.12 4.98 13.31
CA VAL A 151 -9.66 4.94 14.70
C VAL A 151 -8.63 3.83 14.90
N ILE A 152 -8.90 2.62 14.40
CA ILE A 152 -7.96 1.50 14.46
C ILE A 152 -6.64 1.85 13.73
N PHE A 153 -6.73 2.45 12.54
CA PHE A 153 -5.55 2.91 11.81
C PHE A 153 -4.73 3.91 12.63
N LEU A 154 -5.38 4.90 13.23
CA LEU A 154 -4.72 5.91 14.06
C LEU A 154 -4.03 5.27 15.27
N MET A 155 -4.68 4.34 15.95
CA MET A 155 -4.09 3.63 17.10
C MET A 155 -2.84 2.85 16.67
N LEU A 156 -2.90 2.10 15.58
CA LEU A 156 -1.75 1.36 15.04
C LEU A 156 -0.63 2.30 14.57
N ALA A 157 -0.98 3.46 14.01
CA ALA A 157 -0.01 4.45 13.59
C ALA A 157 0.72 5.08 14.79
N LEU A 158 0.00 5.43 15.85
CA LEU A 158 0.57 5.99 17.08
C LEU A 158 1.46 4.99 17.80
N ASP A 159 0.99 3.74 17.97
CA ASP A 159 1.77 2.65 18.55
C ASP A 159 3.09 2.44 17.79
N ASN A 160 3.03 2.43 16.46
CA ASN A 160 4.23 2.30 15.63
C ASN A 160 5.22 3.47 15.78
N LEU A 161 4.72 4.67 16.11
CA LEU A 161 5.54 5.86 16.37
C LEU A 161 6.08 5.90 17.80
N GLY A 162 5.73 4.93 18.64
CA GLY A 162 6.17 4.87 20.04
C GLY A 162 5.46 5.90 20.93
N VAL A 163 4.25 6.26 20.59
CA VAL A 163 3.39 7.13 21.41
C VAL A 163 2.46 6.20 22.21
N ASP A 164 2.82 5.93 23.45
CA ASP A 164 1.99 5.18 24.42
C ASP A 164 0.92 6.05 25.09
#